data_821fe2dafb1d1433d73ba998defb3544
#
_entry.id   821fe2dafb1d1433d73ba998defb3544
#
_cell.length_a   1.000
_cell.length_b   1.000
_cell.length_c   1.000
_cell.angle_alpha   90.00
_cell.angle_beta   90.00
_cell.angle_gamma   90.00
#
_symmetry.space_group_name_H-M   'P 1'
#
loop_
_entity.id
_entity.type
_entity.pdbx_description
1 polymer ?
#
loop_
_entity_poly.entity_id
_entity_poly.type
_entity_poly.pdbx_seq_one_letter_code
_entity_poly.pdbx_strand_id
1 'polypeptide(L)'
;MEKMTAREVIVFCLMAIFAGIAVGIGGTASLISASRMGGGYGKILGGLLFSLGIYSIISFEMKLFTGMVAAIPKMGVKNMWKLPVCFVCNALGVALVAVLLTFSPIYAEVKVEAVKLIGGKLHSNTWALNALCSGALCGILITMSIWASHYAPAKGLSTTVGVILPIVVFAFCGFDHSVANMMYFYFLGEVSWHVVGYILLSIVGNAIGGVLLPLVVMLRGTEKDKSV
;
A
#
# COMPACT_ATOMS: atom_id res chain seq x y z
N MET A 1 -8.03 9.78 27.49
CA MET A 1 -7.09 9.77 26.35
C MET A 1 -6.83 11.20 25.95
N GLU A 2 -5.61 11.59 26.03
CA GLU A 2 -5.13 12.93 25.71
C GLU A 2 -5.39 13.28 24.23
N LYS A 3 -5.81 14.54 24.00
CA LYS A 3 -5.91 15.06 22.62
C LYS A 3 -4.49 15.19 22.07
N MET A 4 -4.27 14.72 20.83
CA MET A 4 -2.99 14.95 20.16
C MET A 4 -2.66 16.44 20.15
N THR A 5 -1.44 16.77 20.48
CA THR A 5 -0.90 18.12 20.34
C THR A 5 -0.75 18.51 18.87
N ALA A 6 -0.71 19.79 18.57
CA ALA A 6 -0.46 20.26 17.20
C ALA A 6 0.84 19.68 16.60
N ARG A 7 1.90 19.56 17.42
CA ARG A 7 3.17 18.94 17.00
C ARG A 7 2.99 17.48 16.60
N GLU A 8 2.25 16.70 17.38
CA GLU A 8 2.00 15.27 17.06
C GLU A 8 1.19 15.11 15.78
N VAL A 9 0.21 15.97 15.52
CA VAL A 9 -0.54 15.98 14.26
C VAL A 9 0.37 16.30 13.07
N ILE A 10 1.22 17.32 13.18
CA ILE A 10 2.17 17.69 12.13
C ILE A 10 3.12 16.52 11.85
N VAL A 11 3.72 15.92 12.87
CA VAL A 11 4.63 14.77 12.72
C VAL A 11 3.90 13.60 12.08
N PHE A 12 2.66 13.30 12.49
CA PHE A 12 1.85 12.26 11.88
C PHE A 12 1.64 12.50 10.37
N CYS A 13 1.27 13.73 9.97
CA CYS A 13 1.08 14.09 8.57
C CYS A 13 2.38 13.99 7.77
N LEU A 14 3.50 14.49 8.30
CA LEU A 14 4.80 14.38 7.64
C LEU A 14 5.21 12.92 7.45
N MET A 15 5.08 12.08 8.47
CA MET A 15 5.37 10.65 8.37
C MET A 15 4.47 9.93 7.36
N ALA A 16 3.21 10.39 7.22
CA ALA A 16 2.31 9.86 6.19
C ALA A 16 2.71 10.34 4.78
N ILE A 17 3.14 11.60 4.61
CA ILE A 17 3.65 12.09 3.32
C ILE A 17 4.90 11.30 2.91
N PHE A 18 5.85 11.08 3.83
CA PHE A 18 7.04 10.28 3.55
C PHE A 18 6.72 8.82 3.21
N ALA A 19 5.70 8.23 3.84
CA ALA A 19 5.21 6.91 3.43
C ALA A 19 4.69 6.89 1.98
N GLY A 20 3.96 7.93 1.58
CA GLY A 20 3.54 8.12 0.18
C GLY A 20 4.72 8.26 -0.78
N ILE A 21 5.74 9.03 -0.40
CA ILE A 21 6.99 9.16 -1.19
C ILE A 21 7.67 7.79 -1.34
N ALA A 22 7.80 7.02 -0.25
CA ALA A 22 8.42 5.70 -0.29
C ALA A 22 7.65 4.73 -1.21
N VAL A 23 6.30 4.74 -1.16
CA VAL A 23 5.46 3.98 -2.09
C VAL A 23 5.64 4.45 -3.53
N GLY A 24 5.68 5.76 -3.77
CA GLY A 24 5.90 6.33 -5.11
C GLY A 24 7.25 5.92 -5.71
N ILE A 25 8.34 5.99 -4.93
CA ILE A 25 9.66 5.54 -5.37
C ILE A 25 9.68 4.03 -5.65
N GLY A 26 9.12 3.22 -4.72
CA GLY A 26 9.01 1.77 -4.90
C GLY A 26 8.19 1.40 -6.13
N GLY A 27 7.05 2.08 -6.36
CA GLY A 27 6.22 1.92 -7.55
C GLY A 27 6.94 2.29 -8.85
N THR A 28 7.71 3.38 -8.84
CA THR A 28 8.56 3.78 -9.96
C THR A 28 9.57 2.70 -10.31
N ALA A 29 10.30 2.20 -9.32
CA ALA A 29 11.29 1.14 -9.52
C ALA A 29 10.65 -0.15 -10.07
N SER A 30 9.43 -0.47 -9.61
CA SER A 30 8.66 -1.61 -10.12
C SER A 30 8.26 -1.44 -11.59
N LEU A 31 7.77 -0.26 -11.98
CA LEU A 31 7.41 0.03 -13.38
C LEU A 31 8.61 -0.03 -14.31
N ILE A 32 9.74 0.58 -13.90
CA ILE A 32 10.99 0.54 -14.68
C ILE A 32 11.51 -0.89 -14.84
N SER A 33 11.43 -1.70 -13.78
CA SER A 33 11.82 -3.10 -13.87
C SER A 33 10.95 -3.88 -14.86
N ALA A 34 9.62 -3.66 -14.83
CA ALA A 34 8.68 -4.27 -15.76
C ALA A 34 8.97 -3.87 -17.22
N SER A 35 9.26 -2.56 -17.44
CA SER A 35 9.63 -2.03 -18.76
C SER A 35 10.91 -2.66 -19.32
N ARG A 36 11.99 -2.64 -18.53
CA ARG A 36 13.34 -3.00 -19.02
C ARG A 36 13.59 -4.49 -19.12
N MET A 37 12.99 -5.28 -18.22
CA MET A 37 13.21 -6.73 -18.19
C MET A 37 12.06 -7.53 -18.79
N GLY A 38 10.86 -6.94 -18.87
CA GLY A 38 9.67 -7.60 -19.41
C GLY A 38 9.22 -8.85 -18.67
N GLY A 39 8.06 -9.38 -19.06
CA GLY A 39 7.55 -10.68 -18.61
C GLY A 39 7.50 -10.89 -17.11
N GLY A 40 7.59 -12.14 -16.68
CA GLY A 40 7.55 -12.53 -15.26
C GLY A 40 8.77 -12.06 -14.47
N TYR A 41 9.96 -12.07 -15.07
CA TYR A 41 11.19 -11.63 -14.40
C TYR A 41 11.14 -10.15 -14.02
N GLY A 42 10.68 -9.29 -14.93
CA GLY A 42 10.51 -7.86 -14.65
C GLY A 42 9.55 -7.61 -13.51
N LYS A 43 8.46 -8.38 -13.41
CA LYS A 43 7.49 -8.28 -12.30
C LYS A 43 8.06 -8.75 -10.97
N ILE A 44 8.82 -9.85 -10.94
CA ILE A 44 9.47 -10.37 -9.72
C ILE A 44 10.47 -9.34 -9.21
N LEU A 45 11.37 -8.88 -10.07
CA LEU A 45 12.36 -7.87 -9.69
C LEU A 45 11.65 -6.56 -9.29
N GLY A 46 10.60 -6.17 -10.01
CA GLY A 46 9.78 -5.02 -9.69
C GLY A 46 9.17 -5.11 -8.29
N GLY A 47 8.64 -6.26 -7.91
CA GLY A 47 8.13 -6.52 -6.57
C GLY A 47 9.21 -6.45 -5.50
N LEU A 48 10.41 -6.97 -5.79
CA LEU A 48 11.56 -6.91 -4.90
C LEU A 48 12.00 -5.45 -4.69
N LEU A 49 12.08 -4.66 -5.76
CA LEU A 49 12.44 -3.24 -5.67
C LEU A 49 11.34 -2.42 -4.99
N PHE A 50 10.06 -2.74 -5.23
CA PHE A 50 8.94 -2.11 -4.52
C PHE A 50 9.01 -2.34 -3.02
N SER A 51 9.48 -3.51 -2.59
CA SER A 51 9.58 -3.85 -1.17
C SER A 51 10.52 -2.93 -0.39
N LEU A 52 11.47 -2.26 -1.04
CA LEU A 52 12.30 -1.23 -0.43
C LEU A 52 11.44 -0.10 0.18
N GLY A 53 10.40 0.33 -0.54
CA GLY A 53 9.47 1.35 -0.04
C GLY A 53 8.76 0.91 1.23
N ILE A 54 8.19 -0.29 1.25
CA ILE A 54 7.49 -0.83 2.42
C ILE A 54 8.45 -1.13 3.57
N TYR A 55 9.63 -1.66 3.28
CA TYR A 55 10.66 -1.88 4.28
C TYR A 55 11.07 -0.57 4.97
N SER A 56 11.26 0.50 4.19
CA SER A 56 11.55 1.83 4.74
C SER A 56 10.41 2.35 5.62
N ILE A 57 9.16 2.16 5.19
CA ILE A 57 7.97 2.55 5.97
C ILE A 57 7.95 1.85 7.33
N ILE A 58 8.24 0.57 7.37
CA ILE A 58 8.30 -0.22 8.61
C ILE A 58 9.50 0.23 9.47
N SER A 59 10.69 0.36 8.86
CA SER A 59 11.93 0.68 9.58
C SER A 59 11.91 2.07 10.22
N PHE A 60 11.25 3.05 9.59
CA PHE A 60 11.13 4.42 10.09
C PHE A 60 9.76 4.72 10.73
N GLU A 61 8.95 3.69 10.97
CA GLU A 61 7.61 3.81 11.57
C GLU A 61 6.68 4.82 10.86
N MET A 62 6.86 4.98 9.54
CA MET A 62 6.06 5.89 8.75
C MET A 62 4.58 5.46 8.76
N LYS A 63 3.67 6.38 8.46
CA LYS A 63 2.24 6.13 8.53
C LYS A 63 1.69 5.85 7.13
N LEU A 64 1.49 4.56 6.83
CA LEU A 64 0.89 4.10 5.58
C LEU A 64 -0.56 3.69 5.82
N PHE A 65 -1.49 4.20 5.02
CA PHE A 65 -2.93 3.93 5.14
C PHE A 65 -3.23 2.42 5.16
N THR A 66 -2.74 1.68 4.17
CA THR A 66 -2.96 0.23 4.05
C THR A 66 -2.38 -0.56 5.23
N GLY A 67 -1.33 -0.06 5.87
CA GLY A 67 -0.80 -0.63 7.11
C GLY A 67 -1.63 -0.26 8.34
N MET A 68 -2.17 0.96 8.38
CA MET A 68 -2.98 1.43 9.51
C MET A 68 -4.35 0.74 9.58
N VAL A 69 -4.90 0.26 8.45
CA VAL A 69 -6.18 -0.46 8.46
C VAL A 69 -6.12 -1.75 9.28
N ALA A 70 -4.95 -2.39 9.39
CA ALA A 70 -4.75 -3.55 10.24
C ALA A 70 -5.00 -3.27 11.74
N ALA A 71 -4.92 -2.00 12.15
CA ALA A 71 -5.19 -1.59 13.52
C ALA A 71 -6.68 -1.30 13.81
N ILE A 72 -7.55 -1.25 12.78
CA ILE A 72 -8.97 -0.91 12.92
C ILE A 72 -9.66 -1.72 14.03
N PRO A 73 -9.51 -3.06 14.14
CA PRO A 73 -10.19 -3.84 15.15
C PRO A 73 -9.86 -3.44 16.61
N LYS A 74 -8.69 -2.81 16.80
CA LYS A 74 -8.22 -2.31 18.11
C LYS A 74 -8.27 -0.79 18.21
N MET A 75 -8.60 -0.11 17.11
CA MET A 75 -8.61 1.35 17.02
C MET A 75 -9.92 1.89 17.62
N GLY A 76 -9.83 2.67 18.68
CA GLY A 76 -11.01 3.35 19.22
C GLY A 76 -11.60 4.34 18.20
N VAL A 77 -12.92 4.50 18.20
CA VAL A 77 -13.68 5.38 17.27
C VAL A 77 -13.07 6.78 17.18
N LYS A 78 -12.59 7.33 18.31
CA LYS A 78 -11.94 8.65 18.38
C LYS A 78 -10.65 8.78 17.55
N ASN A 79 -10.06 7.67 17.11
CA ASN A 79 -8.84 7.64 16.29
C ASN A 79 -9.12 7.34 14.80
N MET A 80 -10.35 7.03 14.43
CA MET A 80 -10.71 6.66 13.06
C MET A 80 -10.43 7.78 12.05
N TRP A 81 -10.47 9.06 12.48
CA TRP A 81 -10.11 10.21 11.65
C TRP A 81 -8.68 10.16 11.10
N LYS A 82 -7.79 9.41 11.77
CA LYS A 82 -6.39 9.22 11.33
C LYS A 82 -6.30 8.49 9.99
N LEU A 83 -7.27 7.62 9.67
CA LEU A 83 -7.26 6.86 8.43
C LEU A 83 -7.43 7.74 7.20
N PRO A 84 -8.49 8.56 7.05
CA PRO A 84 -8.64 9.42 5.89
C PRO A 84 -7.53 10.49 5.82
N VAL A 85 -7.08 11.03 6.94
CA VAL A 85 -5.96 11.98 6.96
C VAL A 85 -4.67 11.30 6.47
N CYS A 86 -4.38 10.10 6.95
CA CYS A 86 -3.23 9.33 6.48
C CYS A 86 -3.30 9.07 4.98
N PHE A 87 -4.48 8.67 4.46
CA PHE A 87 -4.68 8.41 3.04
C PHE A 87 -4.39 9.66 2.20
N VAL A 88 -4.94 10.81 2.58
CA VAL A 88 -4.70 12.08 1.88
C VAL A 88 -3.22 12.47 1.93
N CYS A 89 -2.57 12.33 3.08
CA CYS A 89 -1.14 12.61 3.20
C CYS A 89 -0.27 11.64 2.37
N ASN A 90 -0.63 10.34 2.32
CA ASN A 90 0.04 9.40 1.41
C ASN A 90 -0.16 9.81 -0.06
N ALA A 91 -1.38 10.25 -0.45
CA ALA A 91 -1.67 10.74 -1.79
C ALA A 91 -0.79 11.93 -2.16
N LEU A 92 -0.61 12.89 -1.25
CA LEU A 92 0.29 14.04 -1.45
C LEU A 92 1.74 13.59 -1.67
N GLY A 93 2.22 12.61 -0.89
CA GLY A 93 3.57 12.06 -1.05
C GLY A 93 3.77 11.38 -2.41
N VAL A 94 2.80 10.55 -2.84
CA VAL A 94 2.80 9.92 -4.16
C VAL A 94 2.74 10.95 -5.28
N ALA A 95 1.87 11.96 -5.15
CA ALA A 95 1.74 13.03 -6.13
C ALA A 95 3.06 13.82 -6.27
N LEU A 96 3.76 14.09 -5.18
CA LEU A 96 5.06 14.74 -5.22
C LEU A 96 6.07 13.92 -6.05
N VAL A 97 6.14 12.60 -5.85
CA VAL A 97 7.00 11.73 -6.65
C VAL A 97 6.59 11.78 -8.12
N ALA A 98 5.28 11.67 -8.42
CA ALA A 98 4.78 11.73 -9.78
C ALA A 98 5.13 13.05 -10.48
N VAL A 99 5.00 14.19 -9.78
CA VAL A 99 5.41 15.50 -10.29
C VAL A 99 6.92 15.57 -10.54
N LEU A 100 7.75 15.11 -9.59
CA LEU A 100 9.21 15.10 -9.78
C LEU A 100 9.62 14.23 -10.97
N LEU A 101 8.93 13.11 -11.20
CA LEU A 101 9.19 12.23 -12.34
C LEU A 101 8.90 12.91 -13.68
N THR A 102 7.99 13.88 -13.77
CA THR A 102 7.74 14.60 -15.03
C THR A 102 8.98 15.34 -15.54
N PHE A 103 9.92 15.66 -14.66
CA PHE A 103 11.19 16.30 -14.98
C PHE A 103 12.35 15.29 -15.09
N SER A 104 12.09 14.00 -14.95
CA SER A 104 13.09 12.94 -15.00
C SER A 104 13.22 12.34 -16.40
N PRO A 105 14.43 11.93 -16.83
CA PRO A 105 14.62 11.26 -18.12
C PRO A 105 13.87 9.95 -18.25
N ILE A 106 13.45 9.31 -17.14
CA ILE A 106 12.67 8.07 -17.15
C ILE A 106 11.16 8.30 -17.24
N TYR A 107 10.69 9.55 -17.31
CA TYR A 107 9.26 9.89 -17.29
C TYR A 107 8.43 9.13 -18.34
N ALA A 108 8.90 9.17 -19.61
CA ALA A 108 8.17 8.53 -20.71
C ALA A 108 8.00 7.02 -20.49
N GLU A 109 9.05 6.36 -20.01
CA GLU A 109 9.05 4.92 -19.70
C GLU A 109 8.09 4.58 -18.57
N VAL A 110 8.15 5.33 -17.46
CA VAL A 110 7.25 5.15 -16.30
C VAL A 110 5.80 5.36 -16.70
N LYS A 111 5.51 6.42 -17.48
CA LYS A 111 4.16 6.74 -17.94
C LYS A 111 3.56 5.61 -18.77
N VAL A 112 4.30 5.08 -19.74
CA VAL A 112 3.84 3.99 -20.61
C VAL A 112 3.45 2.76 -19.78
N GLU A 113 4.30 2.33 -18.86
CA GLU A 113 4.01 1.16 -18.03
C GLU A 113 2.88 1.41 -17.02
N ALA A 114 2.78 2.62 -16.44
CA ALA A 114 1.69 2.97 -15.55
C ALA A 114 0.34 2.94 -16.27
N VAL A 115 0.24 3.58 -17.46
CA VAL A 115 -0.97 3.59 -18.29
C VAL A 115 -1.37 2.18 -18.72
N LYS A 116 -0.41 1.36 -19.13
CA LYS A 116 -0.66 -0.05 -19.49
C LYS A 116 -1.20 -0.85 -18.30
N LEU A 117 -0.62 -0.66 -17.10
CA LEU A 117 -1.02 -1.38 -15.89
C LEU A 117 -2.42 -1.02 -15.45
N ILE A 118 -2.72 0.29 -15.30
CA ILE A 118 -3.98 0.73 -14.70
C ILE A 118 -5.11 0.87 -15.73
N GLY A 119 -4.79 1.25 -16.96
CA GLY A 119 -5.78 1.40 -18.02
C GLY A 119 -6.48 0.08 -18.34
N GLY A 120 -5.75 -1.02 -18.45
CA GLY A 120 -6.32 -2.34 -18.66
C GLY A 120 -7.25 -2.79 -17.53
N LYS A 121 -7.00 -2.35 -16.30
CA LYS A 121 -7.86 -2.66 -15.14
C LYS A 121 -9.10 -1.77 -15.13
N LEU A 122 -8.93 -0.47 -15.33
CA LEU A 122 -9.99 0.54 -15.26
C LEU A 122 -11.07 0.31 -16.32
N HIS A 123 -10.66 -0.01 -17.54
CA HIS A 123 -11.58 -0.20 -18.67
C HIS A 123 -12.07 -1.64 -18.84
N SER A 124 -11.81 -2.51 -17.89
CA SER A 124 -12.36 -3.87 -17.84
C SER A 124 -13.86 -3.85 -17.52
N ASN A 125 -14.65 -4.75 -18.11
CA ASN A 125 -16.06 -4.92 -17.79
C ASN A 125 -16.31 -5.29 -16.31
N THR A 126 -15.29 -5.81 -15.62
CA THR A 126 -15.34 -6.22 -14.22
C THR A 126 -14.52 -5.28 -13.32
N TRP A 127 -14.28 -4.04 -13.74
CA TRP A 127 -13.39 -3.09 -13.04
C TRP A 127 -13.71 -2.93 -11.55
N ALA A 128 -14.99 -2.90 -11.18
CA ALA A 128 -15.42 -2.71 -9.79
C ALA A 128 -15.08 -3.94 -8.92
N LEU A 129 -15.34 -5.15 -9.42
CA LEU A 129 -14.96 -6.39 -8.73
C LEU A 129 -13.44 -6.54 -8.69
N ASN A 130 -12.74 -6.19 -9.78
CA ASN A 130 -11.28 -6.20 -9.82
C ASN A 130 -10.70 -5.29 -8.73
N ALA A 131 -11.16 -4.03 -8.64
CA ALA A 131 -10.68 -3.09 -7.63
C ALA A 131 -10.94 -3.60 -6.20
N LEU A 132 -12.13 -4.14 -5.93
CA LEU A 132 -12.50 -4.63 -4.60
C LEU A 132 -11.73 -5.91 -4.21
N CYS A 133 -11.79 -6.94 -5.05
CA CYS A 133 -11.20 -8.25 -4.74
C CYS A 133 -9.67 -8.21 -4.76
N SER A 134 -9.10 -7.59 -5.79
CA SER A 134 -7.66 -7.36 -5.91
C SER A 134 -7.13 -6.49 -4.77
N GLY A 135 -7.92 -5.47 -4.36
CA GLY A 135 -7.65 -4.66 -3.18
C GLY A 135 -7.65 -5.50 -1.90
N ALA A 136 -8.61 -6.41 -1.72
CA ALA A 136 -8.66 -7.27 -0.53
C ALA A 136 -7.44 -8.20 -0.45
N LEU A 137 -7.05 -8.83 -1.55
CA LEU A 137 -5.83 -9.66 -1.60
C LEU A 137 -4.57 -8.85 -1.28
N CYS A 138 -4.46 -7.64 -1.80
CA CYS A 138 -3.36 -6.73 -1.45
C CYS A 138 -3.38 -6.38 0.04
N GLY A 139 -4.55 -6.05 0.61
CA GLY A 139 -4.70 -5.73 2.03
C GLY A 139 -4.23 -6.85 2.96
N ILE A 140 -4.56 -8.11 2.63
CA ILE A 140 -4.06 -9.29 3.34
C ILE A 140 -2.53 -9.33 3.32
N LEU A 141 -1.92 -9.22 2.13
CA LEU A 141 -0.48 -9.32 1.95
C LEU A 141 0.28 -8.17 2.64
N ILE A 142 -0.23 -6.94 2.56
CA ILE A 142 0.36 -5.80 3.28
C ILE A 142 0.30 -6.02 4.80
N THR A 143 -0.82 -6.52 5.31
CA THR A 143 -0.94 -6.83 6.74
C THR A 143 0.00 -7.95 7.16
N MET A 144 0.14 -9.01 6.36
CA MET A 144 1.12 -10.07 6.61
C MET A 144 2.55 -9.53 6.65
N SER A 145 2.91 -8.65 5.71
CA SER A 145 4.23 -8.00 5.66
C SER A 145 4.52 -7.20 6.93
N ILE A 146 3.59 -6.32 7.35
CA ILE A 146 3.76 -5.49 8.55
C ILE A 146 3.80 -6.35 9.81
N TRP A 147 2.94 -7.35 9.91
CA TRP A 147 2.89 -8.21 11.08
C TRP A 147 4.09 -9.15 11.18
N ALA A 148 4.71 -9.53 10.06
CA ALA A 148 5.96 -10.26 10.09
C ALA A 148 7.07 -9.50 10.83
N SER A 149 7.09 -8.15 10.73
CA SER A 149 8.04 -7.32 11.46
C SER A 149 7.84 -7.34 12.99
N HIS A 150 6.61 -7.55 13.46
CA HIS A 150 6.24 -7.53 14.88
C HIS A 150 6.19 -8.92 15.51
N TYR A 151 5.75 -9.93 14.76
CA TYR A 151 5.43 -11.27 15.29
C TYR A 151 6.38 -12.37 14.82
N ALA A 152 7.39 -12.10 13.99
CA ALA A 152 8.37 -13.09 13.60
C ALA A 152 9.10 -13.64 14.84
N PRO A 153 9.20 -14.98 14.98
CA PRO A 153 9.80 -15.60 16.16
C PRO A 153 11.28 -15.28 16.33
N ALA A 154 11.97 -15.00 15.25
CA ALA A 154 13.38 -14.62 15.23
C ALA A 154 13.56 -13.28 14.52
N LYS A 155 14.37 -12.38 15.09
CA LYS A 155 14.82 -11.16 14.42
C LYS A 155 15.87 -11.51 13.36
N GLY A 156 16.01 -10.66 12.33
CA GLY A 156 17.01 -10.85 11.28
C GLY A 156 16.40 -11.35 9.98
N LEU A 157 17.03 -12.33 9.33
CA LEU A 157 16.65 -12.77 7.97
C LEU A 157 15.19 -13.21 7.85
N SER A 158 14.66 -13.95 8.83
CA SER A 158 13.25 -14.41 8.79
C SER A 158 12.26 -13.26 8.81
N THR A 159 12.52 -12.22 9.60
CA THR A 159 11.72 -11.00 9.62
C THR A 159 11.79 -10.27 8.28
N THR A 160 13.01 -10.10 7.75
CA THR A 160 13.23 -9.43 6.46
C THR A 160 12.51 -10.15 5.32
N VAL A 161 12.63 -11.47 5.24
CA VAL A 161 11.91 -12.29 4.25
C VAL A 161 10.40 -12.19 4.43
N GLY A 162 9.91 -12.26 5.67
CA GLY A 162 8.49 -12.11 5.99
C GLY A 162 7.91 -10.74 5.62
N VAL A 163 8.71 -9.68 5.62
CA VAL A 163 8.33 -8.36 5.12
C VAL A 163 8.33 -8.32 3.59
N ILE A 164 9.40 -8.78 2.96
CA ILE A 164 9.63 -8.63 1.52
C ILE A 164 8.72 -9.54 0.70
N LEU A 165 8.58 -10.81 1.07
CA LEU A 165 7.92 -11.82 0.26
C LEU A 165 6.44 -11.51 -0.05
N PRO A 166 5.60 -11.10 0.92
CA PRO A 166 4.22 -10.69 0.60
C PRO A 166 4.14 -9.51 -0.37
N ILE A 167 5.13 -8.59 -0.31
CA ILE A 167 5.19 -7.44 -1.21
C ILE A 167 5.55 -7.89 -2.63
N VAL A 168 6.50 -8.79 -2.79
CA VAL A 168 6.84 -9.38 -4.09
C VAL A 168 5.62 -10.06 -4.69
N VAL A 169 4.89 -10.85 -3.90
CA VAL A 169 3.68 -11.56 -4.36
C VAL A 169 2.61 -10.59 -4.83
N PHE A 170 2.26 -9.54 -4.03
CA PHE A 170 1.22 -8.62 -4.46
C PHE A 170 1.61 -7.85 -5.73
N ALA A 171 2.87 -7.42 -5.84
CA ALA A 171 3.35 -6.70 -7.01
C ALA A 171 3.42 -7.60 -8.26
N PHE A 172 3.89 -8.84 -8.11
CA PHE A 172 3.93 -9.84 -9.17
C PHE A 172 2.54 -10.16 -9.73
N CYS A 173 1.57 -10.39 -8.82
CA CYS A 173 0.17 -10.66 -9.19
C CYS A 173 -0.55 -9.40 -9.71
N GLY A 174 0.00 -8.22 -9.46
CA GLY A 174 -0.62 -6.96 -9.84
C GLY A 174 -1.85 -6.61 -9.01
N PHE A 175 -1.90 -7.00 -7.74
CA PHE A 175 -3.00 -6.65 -6.84
C PHE A 175 -3.03 -5.15 -6.54
N ASP A 176 -4.22 -4.64 -6.19
CA ASP A 176 -4.47 -3.20 -6.12
C ASP A 176 -4.11 -2.61 -4.75
N HIS A 177 -3.02 -1.88 -4.72
CA HIS A 177 -2.62 -1.08 -3.58
C HIS A 177 -3.15 0.34 -3.76
N SER A 178 -4.15 0.74 -2.97
CA SER A 178 -4.89 2.00 -3.16
C SER A 178 -3.98 3.24 -3.22
N VAL A 179 -2.91 3.28 -2.42
CA VAL A 179 -1.95 4.40 -2.44
C VAL A 179 -1.06 4.36 -3.69
N ALA A 180 -0.55 3.18 -4.10
CA ALA A 180 0.28 3.08 -5.31
C ALA A 180 -0.53 3.38 -6.58
N ASN A 181 -1.79 2.95 -6.64
CA ASN A 181 -2.67 3.20 -7.78
C ASN A 181 -2.85 4.69 -8.08
N MET A 182 -2.77 5.58 -7.07
CA MET A 182 -2.88 7.02 -7.30
C MET A 182 -1.79 7.56 -8.23
N MET A 183 -0.55 7.03 -8.13
CA MET A 183 0.52 7.40 -9.05
C MET A 183 0.20 6.96 -10.48
N TYR A 184 -0.34 5.76 -10.63
CA TYR A 184 -0.70 5.22 -11.95
C TYR A 184 -1.84 6.02 -12.59
N PHE A 185 -2.84 6.42 -11.81
CA PHE A 185 -3.92 7.30 -12.27
C PHE A 185 -3.42 8.70 -12.62
N TYR A 186 -2.43 9.24 -11.89
CA TYR A 186 -1.80 10.49 -12.25
C TYR A 186 -1.20 10.44 -13.67
N PHE A 187 -0.49 9.36 -14.01
CA PHE A 187 0.10 9.20 -15.34
C PHE A 187 -0.92 8.84 -16.43
N LEU A 188 -2.02 8.18 -16.08
CA LEU A 188 -3.13 7.94 -16.99
C LEU A 188 -3.74 9.27 -17.47
N GLY A 189 -3.81 10.27 -16.58
CA GLY A 189 -4.33 11.59 -16.89
C GLY A 189 -5.85 11.62 -17.11
N GLU A 190 -6.54 10.53 -16.76
CA GLU A 190 -7.99 10.44 -16.85
C GLU A 190 -8.63 10.90 -15.53
N VAL A 191 -9.59 11.83 -15.64
CA VAL A 191 -10.41 12.28 -14.51
C VAL A 191 -11.85 11.88 -14.81
N SER A 192 -12.30 10.78 -14.22
CA SER A 192 -13.64 10.23 -14.43
C SER A 192 -14.21 9.68 -13.15
N TRP A 193 -15.54 9.49 -13.10
CA TRP A 193 -16.19 8.80 -11.98
C TRP A 193 -15.73 7.35 -11.86
N HIS A 194 -15.30 6.71 -12.96
CA HIS A 194 -14.69 5.38 -12.92
C HIS A 194 -13.39 5.37 -12.12
N VAL A 195 -12.50 6.37 -12.33
CA VAL A 195 -11.26 6.51 -11.55
C VAL A 195 -11.55 6.69 -10.07
N VAL A 196 -12.49 7.59 -9.73
CA VAL A 196 -12.89 7.81 -8.32
C VAL A 196 -13.46 6.52 -7.72
N GLY A 197 -14.36 5.85 -8.43
CA GLY A 197 -14.96 4.58 -8.00
C GLY A 197 -13.90 3.49 -7.81
N TYR A 198 -12.94 3.39 -8.74
CA TYR A 198 -11.84 2.42 -8.65
C TYR A 198 -10.98 2.64 -7.40
N ILE A 199 -10.60 3.91 -7.12
CA ILE A 199 -9.84 4.25 -5.92
C ILE A 199 -10.62 3.90 -4.66
N LEU A 200 -11.90 4.29 -4.57
CA LEU A 200 -12.74 4.00 -3.40
C LEU A 200 -12.91 2.50 -3.17
N LEU A 201 -13.17 1.72 -4.22
CA LEU A 201 -13.30 0.25 -4.10
C LEU A 201 -11.97 -0.40 -3.72
N SER A 202 -10.84 0.08 -4.24
CA SER A 202 -9.50 -0.38 -3.82
C SER A 202 -9.24 -0.07 -2.34
N ILE A 203 -9.66 1.11 -1.84
CA ILE A 203 -9.57 1.48 -0.41
C ILE A 203 -10.38 0.50 0.44
N VAL A 204 -11.64 0.26 0.05
CA VAL A 204 -12.53 -0.69 0.75
C VAL A 204 -11.95 -2.10 0.72
N GLY A 205 -11.47 -2.55 -0.43
CA GLY A 205 -10.79 -3.83 -0.57
C GLY A 205 -9.60 -3.96 0.36
N ASN A 206 -8.67 -2.98 0.31
CA ASN A 206 -7.50 -2.97 1.19
C ASN A 206 -7.90 -3.00 2.68
N ALA A 207 -8.98 -2.30 3.06
CA ALA A 207 -9.47 -2.29 4.43
C ALA A 207 -10.05 -3.67 4.82
N ILE A 208 -10.90 -4.26 3.99
CA ILE A 208 -11.46 -5.60 4.24
C ILE A 208 -10.34 -6.63 4.41
N GLY A 209 -9.42 -6.72 3.44
CA GLY A 209 -8.31 -7.65 3.51
C GLY A 209 -7.38 -7.39 4.70
N GLY A 210 -7.10 -6.11 4.97
CA GLY A 210 -6.18 -5.70 6.02
C GLY A 210 -6.66 -6.02 7.44
N VAL A 211 -7.97 -6.10 7.69
CA VAL A 211 -8.51 -6.42 9.01
C VAL A 211 -8.68 -7.92 9.28
N LEU A 212 -8.65 -8.78 8.26
CA LEU A 212 -8.95 -10.20 8.41
C LEU A 212 -7.97 -10.90 9.37
N LEU A 213 -6.66 -10.77 9.12
CA LEU A 213 -5.65 -11.40 9.97
C LEU A 213 -5.69 -10.87 11.42
N PRO A 214 -5.77 -9.55 11.67
CA PRO A 214 -5.99 -9.00 13.00
C PRO A 214 -7.20 -9.57 13.74
N LEU A 215 -8.33 -9.71 13.05
CA LEU A 215 -9.55 -10.27 13.65
C LEU A 215 -9.34 -11.73 14.07
N VAL A 216 -8.74 -12.56 13.20
CA VAL A 216 -8.45 -13.97 13.52
C VAL A 216 -7.52 -14.08 14.73
N VAL A 217 -6.48 -13.25 14.81
CA VAL A 217 -5.54 -13.25 15.94
C VAL A 217 -6.22 -12.81 17.24
N MET A 218 -7.14 -11.84 17.17
CA MET A 218 -7.92 -11.43 18.34
C MET A 218 -8.82 -12.58 18.85
N LEU A 219 -9.46 -13.33 17.95
CA LEU A 219 -10.26 -14.50 18.33
C LEU A 219 -9.41 -15.58 19.01
N ARG A 220 -8.20 -15.83 18.51
CA ARG A 220 -7.27 -16.78 19.13
C ARG A 220 -6.83 -16.37 20.55
N GLY A 221 -6.64 -15.05 20.80
CA GLY A 221 -6.29 -14.54 22.14
C GLY A 221 -7.38 -14.79 23.17
N THR A 222 -8.65 -14.66 22.79
CA THR A 222 -9.81 -14.93 23.69
C THR A 222 -9.97 -16.41 24.02
N GLU A 223 -9.49 -17.34 23.20
CA GLU A 223 -9.47 -18.79 23.52
C GLU A 223 -8.36 -19.16 24.49
N LYS A 224 -7.18 -18.51 24.42
CA LYS A 224 -6.10 -18.74 25.39
C LYS A 224 -6.46 -18.32 26.82
N ASP A 225 -7.25 -17.27 26.99
CA ASP A 225 -7.72 -16.80 28.30
C ASP A 225 -8.80 -17.72 28.91
N LYS A 226 -9.41 -18.62 28.12
CA LYS A 226 -10.42 -19.57 28.60
C LYS A 226 -9.87 -20.96 28.94
N SER A 227 -8.60 -21.22 28.63
CA SER A 227 -7.94 -22.53 28.85
C SER A 227 -6.96 -22.52 30.00
N VAL A 228 -7.00 -21.51 30.88
CA VAL A 228 -6.35 -21.42 32.19
C VAL A 228 -7.46 -21.31 33.24
#